data_0dbc1a4b6d72f797abd699ddcbacbea7
#
_entry.id   0dbc1a4b6d72f797abd699ddcbacbea7
#
_cell.length_a   1.000
_cell.length_b   1.000
_cell.length_c   1.000
_cell.angle_alpha   90.00
_cell.angle_beta   90.00
_cell.angle_gamma   90.00
#
_symmetry.space_group_name_H-M   'P 1'
#
loop_
_entity.id
_entity.type
_entity.pdbx_description
1 polymer ?
#
loop_
_entity_poly.entity_id
_entity_poly.type
_entity_poly.pdbx_seq_one_letter_code
_entity_poly.pdbx_strand_id
1 'polypeptide(L)'
;MLKRTTLAITIALGVATASAATEKLSFPHAAELTAQAKQIIFQEVNESGVPNSVHQEMMCLAENIYFEARAEGIEGKAAVANVTRNRVVSAKFPNSYCGVVYQGPVRESWKTKQNPDLKASERVYYPRKHRCQFSWYCDGKKDVIWANYEKTGQSIKLNAQAWRASVEVAIWTLGYGSYTVNDNTQGATYYYAHNLVYPHWADDFEVTEVIGNHTFMRP
;
A
#
# COMPACT_ATOMS: atom_id res chain seq x y z
N MET A 1 11.30 -65.31 -41.90
CA MET A 1 10.33 -64.21 -41.81
C MET A 1 10.22 -63.75 -40.29
N LEU A 2 10.97 -62.73 -39.91
CA LEU A 2 10.92 -62.21 -38.52
C LEU A 2 9.92 -61.04 -38.46
N LYS A 3 8.86 -61.22 -37.70
CA LYS A 3 7.89 -60.14 -37.39
C LYS A 3 8.50 -59.21 -36.33
N ARG A 4 8.77 -57.94 -36.65
CA ARG A 4 9.15 -56.91 -35.72
C ARG A 4 7.87 -56.30 -35.11
N THR A 5 7.69 -56.50 -33.82
CA THR A 5 6.62 -55.84 -33.03
C THR A 5 7.15 -54.52 -32.50
N THR A 6 6.59 -53.42 -32.99
CA THR A 6 6.92 -52.06 -32.54
C THR A 6 6.08 -51.74 -31.30
N LEU A 7 6.72 -51.56 -30.17
CA LEU A 7 6.08 -51.13 -28.90
C LEU A 7 6.04 -49.61 -28.90
N ALA A 8 4.84 -49.03 -29.00
CA ALA A 8 4.65 -47.57 -28.84
C ALA A 8 4.56 -47.23 -27.36
N ILE A 9 5.54 -46.49 -26.84
CA ILE A 9 5.52 -45.94 -25.50
C ILE A 9 4.83 -44.56 -25.55
N THR A 10 3.62 -44.50 -25.03
CA THR A 10 2.88 -43.24 -24.85
C THR A 10 3.35 -42.59 -23.53
N ILE A 11 4.14 -41.53 -23.65
CA ILE A 11 4.51 -40.70 -22.47
C ILE A 11 3.38 -39.72 -22.23
N ALA A 12 2.57 -39.95 -21.19
CA ALA A 12 1.61 -38.98 -20.72
C ALA A 12 2.35 -37.88 -19.94
N LEU A 13 2.52 -36.70 -20.56
CA LEU A 13 2.94 -35.49 -19.81
C LEU A 13 1.79 -35.04 -18.91
N GLY A 14 1.88 -35.41 -17.65
CA GLY A 14 1.05 -34.82 -16.59
C GLY A 14 1.46 -33.36 -16.38
N VAL A 15 0.67 -32.42 -16.88
CA VAL A 15 0.79 -31.01 -16.51
C VAL A 15 0.30 -30.87 -15.08
N ALA A 16 1.21 -30.88 -14.11
CA ALA A 16 0.92 -30.49 -12.75
C ALA A 16 0.67 -28.97 -12.73
N THR A 17 -0.59 -28.56 -12.71
CA THR A 17 -0.97 -27.20 -12.38
C THR A 17 -0.68 -26.97 -10.91
N ALA A 18 0.48 -26.40 -10.60
CA ALA A 18 0.75 -25.87 -9.28
C ALA A 18 -0.19 -24.67 -9.07
N SER A 19 -1.31 -24.92 -8.40
CA SER A 19 -2.11 -23.87 -7.78
C SER A 19 -1.25 -23.26 -6.66
N ALA A 20 -0.54 -22.18 -6.95
CA ALA A 20 0.06 -21.35 -5.93
C ALA A 20 -1.11 -20.77 -5.12
N ALA A 21 -1.37 -21.37 -3.96
CA ALA A 21 -2.19 -20.77 -2.94
C ALA A 21 -1.49 -19.46 -2.57
N THR A 22 -1.97 -18.34 -3.11
CA THR A 22 -1.61 -17.01 -2.63
C THR A 22 -2.08 -16.95 -1.19
N GLU A 23 -1.16 -17.13 -0.27
CA GLU A 23 -1.37 -16.89 1.15
C GLU A 23 -1.79 -15.42 1.26
N LYS A 24 -3.08 -15.22 1.49
CA LYS A 24 -3.69 -13.91 1.59
C LYS A 24 -3.21 -13.34 2.92
N LEU A 25 -2.10 -12.58 2.89
CA LEU A 25 -1.70 -11.74 4.01
C LEU A 25 -2.84 -10.74 4.25
N SER A 26 -3.80 -11.12 5.08
CA SER A 26 -4.88 -10.25 5.47
C SER A 26 -4.36 -9.30 6.55
N PHE A 27 -3.97 -8.10 6.12
CA PHE A 27 -3.90 -7.00 7.07
C PHE A 27 -5.33 -6.71 7.54
N PRO A 28 -5.63 -6.84 8.84
CA PRO A 28 -7.01 -6.80 9.35
C PRO A 28 -7.72 -5.45 9.17
N HIS A 29 -7.07 -4.47 8.58
CA HIS A 29 -7.59 -3.12 8.41
C HIS A 29 -7.15 -2.46 7.09
N ALA A 30 -6.88 -3.24 6.05
CA ALA A 30 -6.76 -2.67 4.71
C ALA A 30 -8.01 -1.86 4.36
N ALA A 31 -7.83 -0.75 3.67
CA ALA A 31 -8.93 0.14 3.31
C ALA A 31 -10.02 -0.60 2.53
N GLU A 32 -11.26 -0.29 2.81
CA GLU A 32 -12.40 -0.82 2.04
C GLU A 32 -12.48 -0.10 0.70
N LEU A 33 -12.49 -0.86 -0.38
CA LEU A 33 -12.52 -0.36 -1.75
C LEU A 33 -13.93 -0.45 -2.33
N THR A 34 -14.42 0.66 -2.90
CA THR A 34 -15.63 0.63 -3.74
C THR A 34 -15.37 -0.15 -5.04
N ALA A 35 -16.44 -0.55 -5.74
CA ALA A 35 -16.32 -1.28 -7.01
C ALA A 35 -15.49 -0.50 -8.04
N GLN A 36 -15.71 0.82 -8.15
CA GLN A 36 -14.94 1.68 -9.07
C GLN A 36 -13.47 1.79 -8.65
N ALA A 37 -13.17 1.85 -7.35
CA ALA A 37 -11.80 1.85 -6.88
C ALA A 37 -11.07 0.57 -7.29
N LYS A 38 -11.72 -0.59 -7.22
CA LYS A 38 -11.19 -1.88 -7.69
C LYS A 38 -10.97 -1.90 -9.20
N GLN A 39 -11.90 -1.33 -9.96
CA GLN A 39 -11.79 -1.23 -11.42
C GLN A 39 -10.59 -0.38 -11.84
N ILE A 40 -10.35 0.75 -11.17
CA ILE A 40 -9.17 1.60 -11.41
C ILE A 40 -7.88 0.81 -11.20
N ILE A 41 -7.76 0.07 -10.10
CA ILE A 41 -6.58 -0.75 -9.84
C ILE A 41 -6.37 -1.77 -10.97
N PHE A 42 -7.41 -2.50 -11.32
CA PHE A 42 -7.34 -3.52 -12.36
C PHE A 42 -6.85 -2.93 -13.69
N GLN A 43 -7.35 -1.76 -14.07
CA GLN A 43 -6.93 -1.07 -15.28
C GLN A 43 -5.46 -0.66 -15.22
N GLU A 44 -5.06 0.10 -14.19
CA GLU A 44 -3.69 0.63 -14.06
C GLU A 44 -2.64 -0.47 -13.95
N VAL A 45 -2.93 -1.54 -13.21
CA VAL A 45 -2.02 -2.68 -13.05
C VAL A 45 -1.82 -3.43 -14.37
N ASN A 46 -2.89 -3.66 -15.13
CA ASN A 46 -2.79 -4.34 -16.43
C ASN A 46 -2.03 -3.50 -17.46
N GLU A 47 -2.26 -2.18 -17.49
CA GLU A 47 -1.58 -1.27 -18.43
C GLU A 47 -0.10 -1.09 -18.08
N SER A 48 0.27 -1.19 -16.81
CA SER A 48 1.64 -0.93 -16.33
C SER A 48 2.51 -2.19 -16.22
N GLY A 49 1.95 -3.38 -16.39
CA GLY A 49 2.68 -4.64 -16.33
C GLY A 49 3.24 -4.98 -14.94
N VAL A 50 2.60 -4.52 -13.86
CA VAL A 50 3.02 -4.81 -12.49
C VAL A 50 2.84 -6.30 -12.18
N PRO A 51 3.88 -7.03 -11.74
CA PRO A 51 3.76 -8.43 -11.41
C PRO A 51 2.85 -8.67 -10.19
N ASN A 52 2.11 -9.78 -10.18
CA ASN A 52 1.22 -10.14 -9.08
C ASN A 52 1.93 -10.17 -7.70
N SER A 53 3.21 -10.54 -7.68
CA SER A 53 4.02 -10.60 -6.45
C SER A 53 4.22 -9.25 -5.77
N VAL A 54 4.04 -8.13 -6.49
CA VAL A 54 4.20 -6.77 -5.96
C VAL A 54 2.87 -6.05 -5.73
N HIS A 55 1.74 -6.63 -6.14
CA HIS A 55 0.42 -5.98 -6.04
C HIS A 55 0.08 -5.54 -4.62
N GLN A 56 0.44 -6.35 -3.62
CA GLN A 56 0.15 -6.01 -2.22
C GLN A 56 0.95 -4.80 -1.74
N GLU A 57 2.24 -4.76 -2.02
CA GLU A 57 3.12 -3.64 -1.66
C GLU A 57 2.67 -2.34 -2.38
N MET A 58 2.32 -2.45 -3.66
CA MET A 58 1.76 -1.36 -4.45
C MET A 58 0.45 -0.85 -3.83
N MET A 59 -0.45 -1.74 -3.42
CA MET A 59 -1.71 -1.38 -2.79
C MET A 59 -1.51 -0.64 -1.47
N CYS A 60 -0.65 -1.15 -0.59
CA CYS A 60 -0.34 -0.48 0.68
C CYS A 60 0.20 0.94 0.45
N LEU A 61 1.09 1.11 -0.53
CA LEU A 61 1.62 2.42 -0.89
C LEU A 61 0.55 3.34 -1.48
N ALA A 62 -0.30 2.84 -2.39
CA ALA A 62 -1.38 3.61 -2.99
C ALA A 62 -2.42 4.08 -1.95
N GLU A 63 -2.78 3.23 -1.00
CA GLU A 63 -3.65 3.59 0.12
C GLU A 63 -3.05 4.71 0.96
N ASN A 64 -1.76 4.61 1.30
CA ASN A 64 -1.08 5.65 2.06
C ASN A 64 -1.05 6.98 1.32
N ILE A 65 -0.69 6.99 0.04
CA ILE A 65 -0.70 8.20 -0.79
C ILE A 65 -2.10 8.82 -0.83
N TYR A 66 -3.14 7.99 -0.98
CA TYR A 66 -4.52 8.48 -1.05
C TYR A 66 -4.94 9.16 0.25
N PHE A 67 -4.72 8.55 1.41
CA PHE A 67 -5.18 9.12 2.67
C PHE A 67 -4.36 10.32 3.13
N GLU A 68 -3.06 10.34 2.86
CA GLU A 68 -2.15 11.40 3.27
C GLU A 68 -2.11 12.58 2.29
N ALA A 69 -2.24 12.32 0.98
CA ALA A 69 -1.98 13.32 -0.06
C ALA A 69 -3.09 13.42 -1.12
N ARG A 70 -4.33 12.97 -0.85
CA ARG A 70 -5.38 12.98 -1.89
C ARG A 70 -5.68 14.36 -2.47
N ALA A 71 -5.54 15.41 -1.69
CA ALA A 71 -5.76 16.81 -2.11
C ALA A 71 -4.54 17.43 -2.78
N GLU A 72 -3.37 16.80 -2.70
CA GLU A 72 -2.13 17.27 -3.30
C GLU A 72 -2.05 16.96 -4.79
N GLY A 73 -1.24 17.74 -5.53
CA GLY A 73 -0.82 17.45 -6.89
C GLY A 73 0.06 16.19 -6.96
N ILE A 74 0.51 15.84 -8.17
CA ILE A 74 1.38 14.68 -8.41
C ILE A 74 2.69 14.78 -7.62
N GLU A 75 3.29 15.96 -7.53
CA GLU A 75 4.53 16.19 -6.77
C GLU A 75 4.36 15.87 -5.27
N GLY A 76 3.26 16.34 -4.65
CA GLY A 76 2.97 16.07 -3.24
C GLY A 76 2.68 14.59 -2.99
N LYS A 77 1.99 13.92 -3.92
CA LYS A 77 1.78 12.46 -3.87
C LYS A 77 3.10 11.70 -3.99
N ALA A 78 3.96 12.11 -4.92
CA ALA A 78 5.29 11.54 -5.10
C ALA A 78 6.16 11.75 -3.85
N ALA A 79 6.07 12.91 -3.20
CA ALA A 79 6.80 13.20 -1.97
C ALA A 79 6.39 12.28 -0.81
N VAL A 80 5.09 12.05 -0.60
CA VAL A 80 4.60 11.08 0.39
C VAL A 80 5.05 9.66 0.06
N ALA A 81 5.01 9.27 -1.22
CA ALA A 81 5.50 7.98 -1.68
C ALA A 81 7.01 7.82 -1.41
N ASN A 82 7.80 8.87 -1.68
CA ASN A 82 9.25 8.89 -1.44
C ASN A 82 9.60 8.77 0.04
N VAL A 83 8.89 9.46 0.93
CA VAL A 83 9.08 9.26 2.39
C VAL A 83 8.81 7.81 2.78
N THR A 84 7.76 7.20 2.25
CA THR A 84 7.47 5.78 2.51
C THR A 84 8.60 4.89 1.97
N ARG A 85 9.10 5.13 0.76
CA ARG A 85 10.25 4.43 0.17
C ARG A 85 11.53 4.63 1.00
N ASN A 86 11.82 5.85 1.42
CA ASN A 86 12.99 6.17 2.24
C ASN A 86 12.96 5.42 3.58
N ARG A 87 11.78 5.28 4.17
CA ARG A 87 11.59 4.43 5.36
C ARG A 87 11.85 2.96 5.08
N VAL A 88 11.34 2.42 3.97
CA VAL A 88 11.56 1.00 3.59
C VAL A 88 13.04 0.67 3.46
N VAL A 89 13.86 1.58 2.93
CA VAL A 89 15.32 1.36 2.78
C VAL A 89 16.12 1.70 4.02
N SER A 90 15.53 2.37 5.01
CA SER A 90 16.16 2.73 6.26
C SER A 90 16.08 1.60 7.28
N ALA A 91 17.21 1.21 7.89
CA ALA A 91 17.24 0.21 8.95
C ALA A 91 16.42 0.55 10.22
N LYS A 92 15.92 1.79 10.33
CA LYS A 92 15.09 2.25 11.46
C LYS A 92 13.61 1.89 11.31
N PHE A 93 13.19 1.42 10.14
CA PHE A 93 11.80 1.14 9.79
C PHE A 93 11.64 -0.28 9.23
N PRO A 94 10.42 -0.79 9.11
CA PRO A 94 10.14 -2.03 8.40
C PRO A 94 10.64 -1.99 6.96
N ASN A 95 11.09 -3.12 6.43
CA ASN A 95 11.69 -3.27 5.10
C ASN A 95 10.66 -3.58 3.98
N SER A 96 9.40 -3.22 4.17
CA SER A 96 8.33 -3.36 3.18
C SER A 96 7.38 -2.17 3.24
N TYR A 97 6.73 -1.83 2.14
CA TYR A 97 5.76 -0.73 2.11
C TYR A 97 4.58 -1.00 3.04
N CYS A 98 4.01 -2.21 3.00
CA CYS A 98 2.95 -2.58 3.91
C CYS A 98 3.40 -2.51 5.38
N GLY A 99 4.61 -2.96 5.68
CA GLY A 99 5.18 -2.87 7.01
C GLY A 99 5.32 -1.44 7.51
N VAL A 100 5.77 -0.51 6.66
CA VAL A 100 5.88 0.92 6.98
C VAL A 100 4.50 1.57 7.11
N VAL A 101 3.59 1.30 6.18
CA VAL A 101 2.26 1.94 6.14
C VAL A 101 1.43 1.54 7.35
N TYR A 102 1.44 0.27 7.73
CA TYR A 102 0.67 -0.23 8.86
C TYR A 102 1.46 -0.32 10.17
N GLN A 103 2.62 0.35 10.22
CA GLN A 103 3.47 0.35 11.41
C GLN A 103 2.75 1.00 12.60
N GLY A 104 2.69 0.25 13.69
CA GLY A 104 2.13 0.74 14.95
C GLY A 104 1.96 -0.38 15.97
N PRO A 105 1.83 -0.05 17.26
CA PRO A 105 1.54 -1.04 18.28
C PRO A 105 0.13 -1.60 18.09
N VAL A 106 -0.01 -2.89 18.25
CA VAL A 106 -1.29 -3.59 18.15
C VAL A 106 -1.77 -4.08 19.51
N ARG A 107 -3.06 -4.39 19.61
CA ARG A 107 -3.66 -5.10 20.74
C ARG A 107 -4.44 -6.30 20.22
N GLU A 108 -4.33 -7.42 20.90
CA GLU A 108 -5.16 -8.56 20.60
C GLU A 108 -6.63 -8.30 20.93
N SER A 109 -7.54 -8.78 20.09
CA SER A 109 -8.97 -8.79 20.36
C SER A 109 -9.26 -9.54 21.66
N TRP A 110 -10.14 -9.00 22.50
CA TRP A 110 -10.53 -9.69 23.74
C TRP A 110 -11.15 -11.06 23.45
N LYS A 111 -11.87 -11.21 22.34
CA LYS A 111 -12.51 -12.47 21.93
C LYS A 111 -11.49 -13.59 21.68
N THR A 112 -10.39 -13.27 20.98
CA THR A 112 -9.32 -14.25 20.74
C THR A 112 -8.43 -14.45 21.96
N LYS A 113 -8.22 -13.39 22.74
CA LYS A 113 -7.43 -13.44 23.99
C LYS A 113 -8.04 -14.38 25.05
N GLN A 114 -9.38 -14.50 25.08
CA GLN A 114 -10.07 -15.40 26.01
C GLN A 114 -9.97 -16.88 25.62
N ASN A 115 -9.52 -17.18 24.40
CA ASN A 115 -9.35 -18.56 23.95
C ASN A 115 -7.86 -18.90 23.85
N PRO A 116 -7.25 -19.55 24.87
CA PRO A 116 -5.83 -19.86 24.88
C PRO A 116 -5.42 -20.87 23.80
N ASP A 117 -6.36 -21.70 23.32
CA ASP A 117 -6.10 -22.79 22.38
C ASP A 117 -6.01 -22.34 20.92
N LEU A 118 -6.31 -21.06 20.64
CA LEU A 118 -6.18 -20.51 19.28
C LEU A 118 -4.71 -20.46 18.84
N LYS A 119 -4.48 -20.91 17.60
CA LYS A 119 -3.19 -20.75 16.93
C LYS A 119 -2.90 -19.26 16.69
N ALA A 120 -1.64 -18.91 16.52
CA ALA A 120 -1.23 -17.52 16.24
C ALA A 120 -1.94 -16.92 15.01
N SER A 121 -2.17 -17.72 13.96
CA SER A 121 -2.88 -17.33 12.73
C SER A 121 -4.38 -17.06 12.91
N GLU A 122 -4.97 -17.55 14.01
CA GLU A 122 -6.40 -17.41 14.31
C GLU A 122 -6.66 -16.22 15.26
N ARG A 123 -5.61 -15.62 15.79
CA ARG A 123 -5.70 -14.48 16.69
C ARG A 123 -5.93 -13.19 15.91
N VAL A 124 -6.85 -12.38 16.39
CA VAL A 124 -7.21 -11.08 15.77
C VAL A 124 -6.56 -9.95 16.55
N TYR A 125 -5.83 -9.10 15.84
CA TYR A 125 -5.17 -7.94 16.38
C TYR A 125 -5.75 -6.67 15.78
N TYR A 126 -5.82 -5.61 16.58
CA TYR A 126 -6.23 -4.27 16.15
C TYR A 126 -5.14 -3.26 16.46
N PRO A 127 -4.90 -2.26 15.60
CA PRO A 127 -3.97 -1.17 15.91
C PRO A 127 -4.44 -0.40 17.16
N ARG A 128 -3.50 0.09 17.92
CA ARG A 128 -3.81 0.97 19.05
C ARG A 128 -4.12 2.37 18.53
N LYS A 129 -5.31 2.85 18.87
CA LYS A 129 -5.83 4.13 18.41
C LYS A 129 -4.83 5.27 18.63
N HIS A 130 -4.63 6.11 17.62
CA HIS A 130 -3.73 7.27 17.59
C HIS A 130 -2.25 6.96 17.88
N ARG A 131 -1.77 5.75 17.63
CA ARG A 131 -0.38 5.36 17.87
C ARG A 131 0.32 4.75 16.64
N CYS A 132 -0.29 4.88 15.47
CA CYS A 132 0.28 4.38 14.22
C CYS A 132 1.20 5.42 13.58
N GLN A 133 2.07 4.95 12.71
CA GLN A 133 2.99 5.80 11.95
C GLN A 133 2.24 6.77 11.04
N PHE A 134 1.16 6.30 10.41
CA PHE A 134 0.21 7.11 9.66
C PHE A 134 -1.11 7.16 10.41
N SER A 135 -1.60 8.37 10.66
CA SER A 135 -2.73 8.59 11.57
C SER A 135 -4.04 7.99 11.06
N TRP A 136 -4.27 8.00 9.75
CA TRP A 136 -5.48 7.49 9.14
C TRP A 136 -5.74 6.02 9.49
N TYR A 137 -4.68 5.20 9.54
CA TYR A 137 -4.77 3.75 9.79
C TYR A 137 -5.36 3.40 11.17
N CYS A 138 -5.24 4.27 12.15
CA CYS A 138 -5.73 3.98 13.51
C CYS A 138 -6.40 5.18 14.20
N ASP A 139 -7.00 6.09 13.46
CA ASP A 139 -7.78 7.21 14.00
C ASP A 139 -9.17 6.76 14.53
N GLY A 140 -9.54 5.52 14.24
CA GLY A 140 -10.79 4.87 14.65
C GLY A 140 -11.96 5.17 13.72
N LYS A 141 -11.70 5.79 12.57
CA LYS A 141 -12.67 5.92 11.49
C LYS A 141 -12.59 4.70 10.56
N LYS A 142 -13.56 4.60 9.67
CA LYS A 142 -13.58 3.58 8.64
C LYS A 142 -12.79 4.08 7.44
N ASP A 143 -11.74 3.37 7.09
CA ASP A 143 -10.89 3.68 5.95
C ASP A 143 -11.57 3.20 4.67
N VAL A 144 -12.25 4.09 3.96
CA VAL A 144 -12.97 3.77 2.72
C VAL A 144 -12.43 4.62 1.59
N ILE A 145 -11.99 3.96 0.53
CA ILE A 145 -11.61 4.61 -0.72
C ILE A 145 -12.83 4.71 -1.62
N TRP A 146 -13.36 5.90 -1.71
CA TRP A 146 -14.54 6.21 -2.51
C TRP A 146 -14.13 6.62 -3.91
N ALA A 147 -14.50 5.83 -4.91
CA ALA A 147 -14.32 6.18 -6.31
C ALA A 147 -15.64 6.04 -7.09
N ASN A 148 -16.78 6.32 -6.46
CA ASN A 148 -18.10 6.25 -7.08
C ASN A 148 -18.51 7.59 -7.68
N TYR A 149 -18.95 7.57 -8.92
CA TYR A 149 -19.48 8.76 -9.62
C TYR A 149 -20.96 9.06 -9.31
N GLU A 150 -21.65 8.16 -8.62
CA GLU A 150 -23.12 8.17 -8.59
C GLU A 150 -23.78 8.97 -7.45
N LYS A 151 -23.06 9.40 -6.45
CA LYS A 151 -23.74 9.93 -5.25
C LYS A 151 -23.78 11.43 -5.04
N THR A 152 -22.88 12.21 -5.52
CA THR A 152 -22.96 13.68 -5.41
C THR A 152 -21.92 14.39 -6.28
N GLY A 153 -22.22 14.74 -7.51
CA GLY A 153 -21.52 15.81 -8.23
C GLY A 153 -19.98 15.79 -8.21
N GLN A 154 -19.43 16.94 -7.97
CA GLN A 154 -18.00 17.25 -8.19
C GLN A 154 -17.03 16.57 -7.21
N SER A 155 -17.40 16.35 -5.96
CA SER A 155 -16.50 15.80 -4.93
C SER A 155 -16.10 14.34 -5.20
N ILE A 156 -16.95 13.57 -5.84
CA ILE A 156 -16.73 12.15 -6.14
C ILE A 156 -15.80 11.98 -7.33
N LYS A 157 -15.95 12.84 -8.35
CA LYS A 157 -15.02 12.86 -9.48
C LYS A 157 -13.59 13.14 -8.99
N LEU A 158 -13.42 14.07 -8.08
CA LEU A 158 -12.12 14.40 -7.48
C LEU A 158 -11.54 13.22 -6.69
N ASN A 159 -12.35 12.48 -5.94
CA ASN A 159 -11.89 11.29 -5.21
C ASN A 159 -11.44 10.15 -6.14
N ALA A 160 -12.16 9.92 -7.25
CA ALA A 160 -11.75 8.93 -8.24
C ALA A 160 -10.43 9.30 -8.94
N GLN A 161 -10.26 10.58 -9.28
CA GLN A 161 -9.01 11.09 -9.85
C GLN A 161 -7.86 11.00 -8.84
N ALA A 162 -8.09 11.36 -7.59
CA ALA A 162 -7.10 11.25 -6.52
C ALA A 162 -6.67 9.80 -6.29
N TRP A 163 -7.61 8.86 -6.33
CA TRP A 163 -7.30 7.43 -6.21
C TRP A 163 -6.49 6.91 -7.40
N ARG A 164 -6.91 7.23 -8.64
CA ARG A 164 -6.15 6.88 -9.84
C ARG A 164 -4.72 7.38 -9.75
N ALA A 165 -4.53 8.67 -9.48
CA ALA A 165 -3.21 9.27 -9.33
C ALA A 165 -2.39 8.64 -8.20
N SER A 166 -3.03 8.19 -7.11
CA SER A 166 -2.33 7.48 -6.03
C SER A 166 -1.84 6.10 -6.47
N VAL A 167 -2.64 5.36 -7.24
CA VAL A 167 -2.26 4.07 -7.82
C VAL A 167 -1.12 4.24 -8.82
N GLU A 168 -1.23 5.20 -9.74
CA GLU A 168 -0.18 5.50 -10.72
C GLU A 168 1.15 5.88 -10.05
N VAL A 169 1.14 6.79 -9.07
CA VAL A 169 2.35 7.17 -8.32
C VAL A 169 2.94 5.99 -7.56
N ALA A 170 2.11 5.12 -6.98
CA ALA A 170 2.60 3.91 -6.32
C ALA A 170 3.29 2.97 -7.31
N ILE A 171 2.71 2.75 -8.48
CA ILE A 171 3.28 1.95 -9.57
C ILE A 171 4.65 2.52 -10.00
N TRP A 172 4.72 3.82 -10.24
CA TRP A 172 5.96 4.50 -10.65
C TRP A 172 7.04 4.46 -9.56
N THR A 173 6.65 4.61 -8.29
CA THR A 173 7.58 4.53 -7.16
C THR A 173 8.20 3.15 -7.01
N LEU A 174 7.47 2.11 -7.39
CA LEU A 174 7.96 0.72 -7.43
C LEU A 174 8.79 0.39 -8.68
N GLY A 175 8.94 1.35 -9.61
CA GLY A 175 9.74 1.19 -10.84
C GLY A 175 9.00 0.53 -12.00
N TYR A 176 7.66 0.55 -11.98
CA TYR A 176 6.84 0.06 -13.07
C TYR A 176 6.13 1.22 -13.81
N GLY A 177 5.57 0.92 -14.99
CA GLY A 177 4.90 1.92 -15.81
C GLY A 177 5.86 2.83 -16.58
N SER A 178 5.33 3.96 -17.07
CA SER A 178 6.04 4.84 -18.04
C SER A 178 6.89 5.93 -17.37
N TYR A 179 6.78 6.10 -16.06
CA TYR A 179 7.48 7.16 -15.34
C TYR A 179 8.34 6.61 -14.21
N THR A 180 9.39 7.34 -13.88
CA THR A 180 10.22 7.07 -12.70
C THR A 180 10.04 8.20 -11.70
N VAL A 181 9.69 7.86 -10.47
CA VAL A 181 9.62 8.81 -9.37
C VAL A 181 11.00 8.96 -8.73
N ASN A 182 11.67 10.08 -9.02
CA ASN A 182 12.87 10.47 -8.31
C ASN A 182 12.51 10.97 -6.90
N ASP A 183 13.45 10.87 -5.96
CA ASP A 183 13.24 11.40 -4.62
C ASP A 183 13.27 12.93 -4.62
N ASN A 184 12.10 13.53 -4.62
CA ASN A 184 11.91 14.98 -4.52
C ASN A 184 11.90 15.48 -3.06
N THR A 185 12.19 14.59 -2.09
CA THR A 185 12.21 14.94 -0.66
C THR A 185 13.61 14.96 -0.04
N GLN A 186 14.65 14.72 -0.86
CA GLN A 186 16.07 14.70 -0.44
C GLN A 186 16.33 13.75 0.76
N GLY A 187 15.74 12.55 0.73
CA GLY A 187 15.93 11.54 1.76
C GLY A 187 15.08 11.74 3.02
N ALA A 188 14.06 12.57 2.97
CA ALA A 188 13.16 12.75 4.10
C ALA A 188 12.52 11.43 4.54
N THR A 189 12.41 11.25 5.84
CA THR A 189 11.70 10.13 6.48
C THR A 189 10.58 10.60 7.39
N TYR A 190 10.41 11.92 7.55
CA TYR A 190 9.35 12.57 8.31
C TYR A 190 8.73 13.69 7.50
N TYR A 191 7.48 14.00 7.78
CA TYR A 191 6.78 15.19 7.29
C TYR A 191 5.59 15.53 8.17
N TYR A 192 5.10 16.75 8.02
CA TYR A 192 3.86 17.21 8.62
C TYR A 192 3.16 18.23 7.72
N ALA A 193 1.85 18.34 7.85
CA ALA A 193 1.06 19.34 7.16
C ALA A 193 1.21 20.69 7.88
N HIS A 194 2.06 21.58 7.36
CA HIS A 194 2.44 22.83 8.03
C HIS A 194 1.31 23.84 8.15
N ASN A 195 0.25 23.68 7.37
CA ASN A 195 -0.97 24.49 7.48
C ASN A 195 -1.93 24.02 8.60
N LEU A 196 -1.69 22.84 9.19
CA LEU A 196 -2.56 22.24 10.21
C LEU A 196 -1.89 22.12 11.58
N VAL A 197 -0.59 21.82 11.62
CA VAL A 197 0.11 21.50 12.87
C VAL A 197 1.60 21.83 12.75
N TYR A 198 2.19 22.19 13.89
CA TYR A 198 3.64 22.22 14.08
C TYR A 198 3.99 21.21 15.20
N PRO A 199 4.53 20.04 14.89
CA PRO A 199 4.80 19.03 15.89
C PRO A 199 6.10 19.32 16.65
N HIS A 200 6.14 19.00 17.95
CA HIS A 200 7.29 19.25 18.82
C HIS A 200 8.62 18.64 18.32
N TRP A 201 8.55 17.49 17.64
CA TRP A 201 9.73 16.83 17.11
C TRP A 201 10.34 17.55 15.90
N ALA A 202 9.62 18.52 15.29
CA ALA A 202 10.12 19.26 14.13
C ALA A 202 11.32 20.14 14.45
N ASP A 203 11.46 20.60 15.70
CA ASP A 203 12.60 21.42 16.14
C ASP A 203 13.93 20.65 16.15
N ASP A 204 13.88 19.31 16.23
CA ASP A 204 15.05 18.45 16.29
C ASP A 204 15.48 17.93 14.92
N PHE A 205 14.74 18.26 13.84
CA PHE A 205 14.93 17.69 12.52
C PHE A 205 15.27 18.75 11.47
N GLU A 206 16.09 18.36 10.49
CA GLU A 206 16.44 19.19 9.35
C GLU A 206 15.28 19.22 8.33
N VAL A 207 14.83 20.41 7.95
CA VAL A 207 13.92 20.60 6.81
C VAL A 207 14.68 20.32 5.53
N THR A 208 14.19 19.37 4.75
CA THR A 208 14.79 19.02 3.44
C THR A 208 14.04 19.68 2.29
N GLU A 209 12.70 19.68 2.32
CA GLU A 209 11.86 20.26 1.27
C GLU A 209 10.51 20.73 1.81
N VAL A 210 9.88 21.66 1.07
CA VAL A 210 8.48 22.07 1.28
C VAL A 210 7.74 21.87 -0.04
N ILE A 211 6.80 20.94 -0.08
CA ILE A 211 6.03 20.58 -1.27
C ILE A 211 4.54 20.57 -0.93
N GLY A 212 3.76 21.37 -1.66
CA GLY A 212 2.32 21.52 -1.39
C GLY A 212 2.08 22.01 0.04
N ASN A 213 1.25 21.31 0.79
CA ASN A 213 0.94 21.64 2.19
C ASN A 213 1.84 20.90 3.21
N HIS A 214 2.91 20.26 2.77
CA HIS A 214 3.77 19.44 3.63
C HIS A 214 5.20 20.00 3.73
N THR A 215 5.75 19.97 4.93
CA THR A 215 7.18 20.17 5.22
C THR A 215 7.82 18.81 5.45
N PHE A 216 8.83 18.49 4.63
CA PHE A 216 9.56 17.23 4.66
C PHE A 216 10.85 17.38 5.44
N MET A 217 11.22 16.37 6.22
CA MET A 217 12.31 16.45 7.19
C MET A 217 13.05 15.13 7.35
N ARG A 218 14.28 15.22 7.81
CA ARG A 218 15.10 14.08 8.26
C ARG A 218 15.74 14.37 9.60
N PRO A 219 16.04 13.31 10.43
CA PRO A 219 16.79 13.45 11.69
C PRO A 219 18.21 13.88 11.47
#